data_a4196e44aa7760a1e27e21df57657c30
#
_entry.id   a4196e44aa7760a1e27e21df57657c30
#
_cell.length_a   1.000
_cell.length_b   1.000
_cell.length_c   1.000
_cell.angle_alpha   90.00
_cell.angle_beta   90.00
_cell.angle_gamma   90.00
#
_symmetry.space_group_name_H-M   'P 1'
#
loop_
_entity.id
_entity.type
_entity.pdbx_description
1 polymer ?
#
loop_
_entity_poly.entity_id
_entity_poly.type
_entity_poly.pdbx_seq_one_letter_code
_entity_poly.pdbx_strand_id
1 'polypeptide(L)'
;MGKQEWDGTTYGNSLMHRWLIAILRRIDIRIIYIFTYIFVIPPCLFRPGFKHIYRYFRKQWGCNPVKAFLKTYLNHCMFAQVVIDRFAMYAGRHFHVDIEGMEYFQELAARPEAFVQLSAHVGNYELAGYTLVSDKKRLNALVFFGEKQTVMNNRRMMFSDKNIRMIPVKEDMSHLFLIDQALEHGEIMSMPADRIIGSQKTVKVKLLTSEVQLPLGPFSVPTMRSLDVLAVNVMKKSALSYQIYVTPLLYDKTASRREQIAQLSRAYAEELERILKMYPAQWYNYFDFWR
;
A
#
# COMPACT_ATOMS: atom_id res chain seq x y z
N MET A 1 -7.28 -4.23 -24.45
CA MET A 1 -7.07 -3.22 -23.40
C MET A 1 -8.24 -3.29 -22.43
N GLY A 2 -8.08 -3.94 -21.26
CA GLY A 2 -9.10 -3.93 -20.22
C GLY A 2 -9.14 -2.54 -19.61
N LYS A 3 -10.30 -1.90 -19.59
CA LYS A 3 -10.52 -0.61 -18.92
C LYS A 3 -10.13 -0.78 -17.46
N GLN A 4 -9.13 -0.04 -17.03
CA GLN A 4 -8.79 0.10 -15.62
C GLN A 4 -9.98 0.80 -14.96
N GLU A 5 -10.75 0.09 -14.14
CA GLU A 5 -11.99 0.61 -13.52
C GLU A 5 -11.72 1.68 -12.44
N TRP A 6 -10.46 1.86 -12.06
CA TRP A 6 -10.03 2.89 -11.11
C TRP A 6 -8.75 3.55 -11.62
N ASP A 7 -8.78 4.87 -11.75
CA ASP A 7 -7.71 5.68 -12.34
C ASP A 7 -6.65 6.13 -11.32
N GLY A 8 -6.78 5.75 -10.06
CA GLY A 8 -5.81 6.09 -9.00
C GLY A 8 -5.77 7.57 -8.62
N THR A 9 -6.64 8.41 -9.19
CA THR A 9 -6.57 9.86 -8.99
C THR A 9 -7.20 10.28 -7.66
N THR A 10 -6.52 11.14 -6.91
CA THR A 10 -7.06 11.79 -5.73
C THR A 10 -8.03 12.90 -6.13
N TYR A 11 -9.27 12.88 -5.62
CA TYR A 11 -10.26 13.91 -5.89
C TYR A 11 -9.91 15.24 -5.20
N GLY A 12 -10.34 16.35 -5.81
CA GLY A 12 -10.17 17.70 -5.29
C GLY A 12 -9.21 18.56 -6.10
N ASN A 13 -9.30 19.87 -5.90
CA ASN A 13 -8.39 20.86 -6.47
C ASN A 13 -7.40 21.37 -5.39
N SER A 14 -6.39 22.12 -5.80
CA SER A 14 -5.35 22.64 -4.89
C SER A 14 -5.93 23.53 -3.78
N LEU A 15 -6.97 24.29 -4.07
CA LEU A 15 -7.64 25.15 -3.10
C LEU A 15 -8.33 24.33 -2.01
N MET A 16 -9.06 23.28 -2.39
CA MET A 16 -9.72 22.37 -1.45
C MET A 16 -8.68 21.66 -0.54
N HIS A 17 -7.56 21.23 -1.08
CA HIS A 17 -6.49 20.64 -0.28
C HIS A 17 -5.90 21.63 0.73
N ARG A 18 -5.67 22.88 0.31
CA ARG A 18 -5.17 23.95 1.22
C ARG A 18 -6.17 24.25 2.36
N TRP A 19 -7.46 24.33 2.06
CA TRP A 19 -8.51 24.49 3.07
C TRP A 19 -8.56 23.31 4.04
N LEU A 20 -8.50 22.09 3.53
CA LEU A 20 -8.47 20.89 4.36
C LEU A 20 -7.27 20.88 5.32
N ILE A 21 -6.08 21.22 4.83
CA ILE A 21 -4.86 21.33 5.65
C ILE A 21 -5.04 22.42 6.73
N ALA A 22 -5.62 23.59 6.38
CA ALA A 22 -5.85 24.66 7.33
C ALA A 22 -6.85 24.27 8.44
N ILE A 23 -7.90 23.53 8.10
CA ILE A 23 -8.88 22.97 9.04
C ILE A 23 -8.20 21.93 9.94
N LEU A 24 -7.44 21.01 9.36
CA LEU A 24 -6.74 19.95 10.09
C LEU A 24 -5.68 20.46 11.06
N ARG A 25 -5.18 21.69 10.88
CA ARG A 25 -4.29 22.34 11.87
C ARG A 25 -5.02 22.79 13.13
N ARG A 26 -6.33 23.08 13.07
CA ARG A 26 -7.10 23.72 14.14
C ARG A 26 -8.12 22.83 14.81
N ILE A 27 -8.72 21.91 14.06
CA ILE A 27 -9.82 21.05 14.52
C ILE A 27 -9.28 19.67 14.90
N ASP A 28 -9.79 19.08 16.00
CA ASP A 28 -9.45 17.70 16.34
C ASP A 28 -9.90 16.76 15.22
N ILE A 29 -9.00 15.91 14.78
CA ILE A 29 -9.22 14.96 13.67
C ILE A 29 -10.39 14.00 13.96
N ARG A 30 -10.66 13.71 15.24
CA ARG A 30 -11.78 12.84 15.66
C ARG A 30 -13.12 13.41 15.26
N ILE A 31 -13.28 14.74 15.35
CA ILE A 31 -14.48 15.44 14.89
C ILE A 31 -14.65 15.27 13.39
N ILE A 32 -13.56 15.41 12.63
CA ILE A 32 -13.59 15.24 11.18
C ILE A 32 -13.97 13.80 10.79
N TYR A 33 -13.54 12.79 11.56
CA TYR A 33 -13.93 11.41 11.32
C TYR A 33 -15.42 11.15 11.50
N ILE A 34 -16.08 11.84 12.44
CA ILE A 34 -17.55 11.74 12.59
C ILE A 34 -18.23 12.10 11.26
N PHE A 35 -17.75 13.17 10.61
CA PHE A 35 -18.27 13.55 9.29
C PHE A 35 -18.04 12.49 8.21
N THR A 36 -16.98 11.69 8.28
CA THR A 36 -16.78 10.60 7.30
C THR A 36 -17.87 9.56 7.37
N TYR A 37 -18.38 9.25 8.56
CA TYR A 37 -19.48 8.31 8.74
C TYR A 37 -20.82 8.82 8.20
N ILE A 38 -20.99 10.14 8.10
CA ILE A 38 -22.24 10.74 7.61
C ILE A 38 -22.19 10.99 6.10
N PHE A 39 -21.07 11.55 5.61
CA PHE A 39 -20.97 12.06 4.24
C PHE A 39 -20.39 11.04 3.23
N VAL A 40 -19.80 9.92 3.69
CA VAL A 40 -19.28 8.88 2.81
C VAL A 40 -20.41 8.03 2.22
N ILE A 41 -21.55 7.90 2.91
CA ILE A 41 -22.67 7.03 2.49
C ILE A 41 -23.16 7.33 1.07
N PRO A 42 -23.62 8.55 0.71
CA PRO A 42 -24.27 8.78 -0.58
C PRO A 42 -23.33 8.54 -1.78
N PRO A 43 -22.07 9.06 -1.79
CA PRO A 43 -21.19 8.84 -2.92
C PRO A 43 -20.72 7.39 -3.08
N CYS A 44 -20.67 6.59 -1.98
CA CYS A 44 -20.20 5.21 -2.04
C CYS A 44 -21.21 4.24 -2.60
N LEU A 45 -22.49 4.42 -2.32
CA LEU A 45 -23.57 3.53 -2.81
C LEU A 45 -23.63 3.46 -4.32
N PHE A 46 -23.28 4.53 -5.02
CA PHE A 46 -23.37 4.67 -6.48
C PHE A 46 -22.06 4.38 -7.21
N ARG A 47 -20.99 4.01 -6.48
CA ARG A 47 -19.69 3.72 -7.10
C ARG A 47 -19.50 2.24 -7.39
N PRO A 48 -18.86 1.88 -8.51
CA PRO A 48 -18.54 0.49 -8.84
C PRO A 48 -17.71 -0.20 -7.74
N GLY A 49 -16.82 0.54 -7.08
CA GLY A 49 -15.99 0.05 -5.98
C GLY A 49 -16.78 -0.53 -4.80
N PHE A 50 -17.97 0.01 -4.49
CA PHE A 50 -18.84 -0.53 -3.45
C PHE A 50 -19.20 -2.00 -3.70
N LYS A 51 -19.58 -2.35 -4.93
CA LYS A 51 -19.93 -3.71 -5.33
C LYS A 51 -18.78 -4.70 -5.17
N HIS A 52 -17.54 -4.28 -5.46
CA HIS A 52 -16.36 -5.14 -5.32
C HIS A 52 -16.07 -5.46 -3.85
N ILE A 53 -16.10 -4.45 -2.97
CA ILE A 53 -15.90 -4.64 -1.53
C ILE A 53 -17.08 -5.42 -0.90
N TYR A 54 -18.32 -5.18 -1.35
CA TYR A 54 -19.46 -5.98 -0.91
C TYR A 54 -19.29 -7.46 -1.27
N ARG A 55 -18.86 -7.78 -2.52
CA ARG A 55 -18.57 -9.15 -2.95
C ARG A 55 -17.41 -9.76 -2.15
N TYR A 56 -16.37 -8.99 -1.82
CA TYR A 56 -15.28 -9.41 -0.96
C TYR A 56 -15.80 -9.91 0.40
N PHE A 57 -16.64 -9.13 1.09
CA PHE A 57 -17.21 -9.57 2.37
C PHE A 57 -18.20 -10.72 2.22
N ARG A 58 -18.96 -10.77 1.13
CA ARG A 58 -19.89 -11.89 0.86
C ARG A 58 -19.17 -13.19 0.57
N LYS A 59 -18.19 -13.17 -0.33
CA LYS A 59 -17.56 -14.37 -0.87
C LYS A 59 -16.38 -14.84 -0.03
N GLN A 60 -15.50 -13.94 0.38
CA GLN A 60 -14.27 -14.33 1.07
C GLN A 60 -14.46 -14.48 2.60
N TRP A 61 -15.46 -13.78 3.17
CA TRP A 61 -15.72 -13.79 4.60
C TRP A 61 -17.03 -14.48 5.00
N GLY A 62 -17.81 -14.95 4.04
CA GLY A 62 -19.10 -15.61 4.31
C GLY A 62 -20.12 -14.72 5.03
N CYS A 63 -19.97 -13.39 4.99
CA CYS A 63 -20.87 -12.47 5.67
C CYS A 63 -22.28 -12.54 5.08
N ASN A 64 -23.33 -12.52 5.93
CA ASN A 64 -24.70 -12.32 5.45
C ASN A 64 -24.86 -10.94 4.77
N PRO A 65 -25.94 -10.67 4.01
CA PRO A 65 -26.10 -9.42 3.24
C PRO A 65 -25.96 -8.15 4.09
N VAL A 66 -26.58 -8.11 5.26
CA VAL A 66 -26.55 -6.94 6.15
C VAL A 66 -25.15 -6.69 6.70
N LYS A 67 -24.50 -7.72 7.20
CA LYS A 67 -23.13 -7.64 7.73
C LYS A 67 -22.13 -7.24 6.63
N ALA A 68 -22.28 -7.77 5.42
CA ALA A 68 -21.46 -7.41 4.28
C ALA A 68 -21.65 -5.94 3.91
N PHE A 69 -22.87 -5.44 3.89
CA PHE A 69 -23.17 -4.03 3.64
C PHE A 69 -22.51 -3.12 4.68
N LEU A 70 -22.68 -3.40 5.96
CA LEU A 70 -22.09 -2.61 7.05
C LEU A 70 -20.56 -2.63 7.02
N LYS A 71 -19.95 -3.78 6.75
CA LYS A 71 -18.49 -3.90 6.61
C LYS A 71 -17.97 -3.17 5.37
N THR A 72 -18.71 -3.19 4.27
CA THR A 72 -18.38 -2.43 3.07
C THR A 72 -18.41 -0.94 3.34
N TYR A 73 -19.45 -0.48 4.03
CA TYR A 73 -19.56 0.90 4.43
C TYR A 73 -18.40 1.33 5.35
N LEU A 74 -18.09 0.51 6.35
CA LEU A 74 -16.96 0.74 7.26
C LEU A 74 -15.62 0.82 6.49
N ASN A 75 -15.40 -0.06 5.49
CA ASN A 75 -14.21 -0.02 4.66
C ASN A 75 -14.04 1.34 3.95
N HIS A 76 -15.13 1.90 3.39
CA HIS A 76 -15.10 3.20 2.74
C HIS A 76 -14.85 4.33 3.74
N CYS A 77 -15.42 4.26 4.95
CA CYS A 77 -15.14 5.23 6.02
C CYS A 77 -13.67 5.17 6.46
N MET A 78 -13.12 3.97 6.63
CA MET A 78 -11.72 3.78 6.98
C MET A 78 -10.79 4.33 5.89
N PHE A 79 -11.10 4.11 4.62
CA PHE A 79 -10.35 4.71 3.51
C PHE A 79 -10.38 6.24 3.54
N ALA A 80 -11.57 6.83 3.76
CA ALA A 80 -11.71 8.28 3.88
C ALA A 80 -10.88 8.82 5.06
N GLN A 81 -10.87 8.13 6.21
CA GLN A 81 -10.03 8.50 7.34
C GLN A 81 -8.54 8.44 7.00
N VAL A 82 -8.08 7.38 6.32
CA VAL A 82 -6.68 7.26 5.89
C VAL A 82 -6.28 8.40 4.94
N VAL A 83 -7.17 8.81 4.03
CA VAL A 83 -6.93 9.97 3.16
C VAL A 83 -6.84 11.26 3.99
N ILE A 84 -7.72 11.45 4.98
CA ILE A 84 -7.67 12.59 5.91
C ILE A 84 -6.37 12.59 6.70
N ASP A 85 -5.92 11.43 7.18
CA ASP A 85 -4.67 11.28 7.94
C ASP A 85 -3.44 11.72 7.14
N ARG A 86 -3.41 11.41 5.83
CA ARG A 86 -2.35 11.91 4.94
C ARG A 86 -2.32 13.44 4.91
N PHE A 87 -3.48 14.08 4.78
CA PHE A 87 -3.56 15.55 4.83
C PHE A 87 -3.25 16.10 6.22
N ALA A 88 -3.58 15.36 7.29
CA ALA A 88 -3.23 15.73 8.65
C ALA A 88 -1.71 15.70 8.88
N MET A 89 -1.01 14.70 8.30
CA MET A 89 0.45 14.68 8.28
C MET A 89 1.02 15.89 7.52
N TYR A 90 0.44 16.26 6.37
CA TYR A 90 0.82 17.49 5.64
C TYR A 90 0.53 18.77 6.44
N ALA A 91 -0.41 18.71 7.40
CA ALA A 91 -0.68 19.79 8.35
C ALA A 91 0.26 19.81 9.56
N GLY A 92 1.23 18.88 9.64
CA GLY A 92 2.19 18.73 10.74
C GLY A 92 1.67 17.90 11.92
N ARG A 93 0.60 17.14 11.76
CA ARG A 93 0.13 16.24 12.81
C ARG A 93 0.96 14.95 12.82
N HIS A 94 1.21 14.45 14.02
CA HIS A 94 1.89 13.19 14.27
C HIS A 94 0.90 12.15 14.79
N PHE A 95 1.09 10.92 14.35
CA PHE A 95 0.37 9.74 14.85
C PHE A 95 1.32 8.91 15.71
N HIS A 96 0.79 8.28 16.73
CA HIS A 96 1.55 7.27 17.46
C HIS A 96 1.72 6.04 16.55
N VAL A 97 2.95 5.54 16.44
CA VAL A 97 3.26 4.41 15.55
C VAL A 97 4.03 3.37 16.33
N ASP A 98 3.42 2.20 16.50
CA ASP A 98 4.09 1.01 16.98
C ASP A 98 4.64 0.22 15.78
N ILE A 99 5.81 -0.39 15.90
CA ILE A 99 6.43 -1.18 14.82
C ILE A 99 6.78 -2.55 15.38
N GLU A 100 6.17 -3.58 14.79
CA GLU A 100 6.50 -4.99 15.02
C GLU A 100 7.46 -5.45 13.94
N GLY A 101 8.58 -6.08 14.32
CA GLY A 101 9.61 -6.56 13.40
C GLY A 101 10.58 -5.47 12.93
N MET A 102 10.76 -4.37 13.70
CA MET A 102 11.70 -3.30 13.35
C MET A 102 13.15 -3.82 13.27
N GLU A 103 13.48 -4.84 14.05
CA GLU A 103 14.77 -5.52 14.05
C GLU A 103 15.16 -6.08 12.68
N TYR A 104 14.21 -6.65 11.94
CA TYR A 104 14.45 -7.17 10.58
C TYR A 104 14.80 -6.04 9.59
N PHE A 105 14.13 -4.91 9.71
CA PHE A 105 14.45 -3.75 8.90
C PHE A 105 15.84 -3.21 9.21
N GLN A 106 16.17 -3.07 10.50
CA GLN A 106 17.45 -2.53 10.95
C GLN A 106 18.62 -3.45 10.55
N GLU A 107 18.43 -4.76 10.66
CA GLU A 107 19.41 -5.75 10.24
C GLU A 107 19.73 -5.61 8.75
N LEU A 108 18.71 -5.60 7.88
CA LEU A 108 18.92 -5.46 6.43
C LEU A 108 19.42 -4.08 6.03
N ALA A 109 19.02 -3.03 6.74
CA ALA A 109 19.51 -1.67 6.50
C ALA A 109 20.99 -1.49 6.88
N ALA A 110 21.50 -2.32 7.78
CA ALA A 110 22.91 -2.31 8.20
C ALA A 110 23.85 -3.06 7.23
N ARG A 111 23.32 -4.00 6.44
CA ARG A 111 24.08 -4.79 5.45
C ARG A 111 24.38 -3.96 4.20
N PRO A 112 25.45 -4.27 3.42
CA PRO A 112 25.71 -3.57 2.15
C PRO A 112 24.72 -3.91 1.03
N GLU A 113 24.14 -5.10 1.03
CA GLU A 113 23.25 -5.61 0.00
C GLU A 113 21.93 -4.84 -0.03
N ALA A 114 21.35 -4.68 -1.22
CA ALA A 114 20.00 -4.17 -1.39
C ALA A 114 18.97 -5.14 -0.80
N PHE A 115 17.79 -4.63 -0.47
CA PHE A 115 16.65 -5.46 -0.14
C PHE A 115 15.35 -4.84 -0.67
N VAL A 116 14.29 -5.65 -0.74
CA VAL A 116 13.01 -5.24 -1.28
C VAL A 116 11.95 -5.22 -0.18
N GLN A 117 11.14 -4.16 -0.16
CA GLN A 117 9.93 -4.06 0.64
C GLN A 117 8.71 -4.25 -0.24
N LEU A 118 7.90 -5.26 0.04
CA LEU A 118 6.61 -5.47 -0.61
C LEU A 118 5.49 -4.95 0.29
N SER A 119 4.59 -4.19 -0.29
CA SER A 119 3.41 -3.65 0.40
C SER A 119 2.13 -4.00 -0.36
N ALA A 120 0.98 -3.75 0.26
CA ALA A 120 -0.34 -3.81 -0.36
C ALA A 120 -1.08 -2.49 -0.16
N HIS A 121 -2.19 -2.29 -0.88
CA HIS A 121 -3.07 -1.14 -0.66
C HIS A 121 -3.97 -1.34 0.57
N VAL A 122 -3.33 -1.72 1.70
CA VAL A 122 -3.96 -1.85 3.02
C VAL A 122 -3.57 -0.68 3.90
N GLY A 123 -4.47 -0.24 4.76
CA GLY A 123 -4.22 0.81 5.75
C GLY A 123 -3.58 2.07 5.16
N ASN A 124 -2.52 2.61 5.80
CA ASN A 124 -1.85 3.84 5.38
C ASN A 124 -0.38 3.59 5.02
N TYR A 125 -0.13 2.96 3.86
CA TYR A 125 1.22 2.62 3.40
C TYR A 125 2.16 3.83 3.28
N GLU A 126 1.64 5.06 3.09
CA GLU A 126 2.48 6.25 3.03
C GLU A 126 3.18 6.53 4.37
N LEU A 127 2.57 6.16 5.49
CA LEU A 127 3.16 6.36 6.82
C LEU A 127 4.46 5.56 6.99
N ALA A 128 4.64 4.42 6.32
CA ALA A 128 5.90 3.67 6.34
C ALA A 128 7.07 4.51 5.83
N GLY A 129 6.85 5.35 4.82
CA GLY A 129 7.87 6.27 4.30
C GLY A 129 8.34 7.34 5.30
N TYR A 130 7.65 7.52 6.43
CA TYR A 130 8.08 8.44 7.50
C TYR A 130 8.82 7.74 8.63
N THR A 131 8.55 6.46 8.82
CA THR A 131 8.98 5.70 10.00
C THR A 131 10.02 4.64 9.69
N LEU A 132 9.95 4.00 8.51
CA LEU A 132 10.89 2.99 8.05
C LEU A 132 11.89 3.60 7.06
N VAL A 133 12.69 4.54 7.53
CA VAL A 133 13.76 5.18 6.76
C VAL A 133 15.11 4.83 7.35
N SER A 134 16.12 4.81 6.50
CA SER A 134 17.51 4.56 6.90
C SER A 134 18.39 5.73 6.44
N ASP A 135 19.26 6.20 7.34
CA ASP A 135 20.26 7.20 6.98
C ASP A 135 21.36 6.61 6.06
N LYS A 136 21.54 5.28 6.14
CA LYS A 136 22.59 4.56 5.39
C LYS A 136 22.14 4.14 3.99
N LYS A 137 20.86 3.86 3.80
CA LYS A 137 20.30 3.36 2.54
C LYS A 137 19.14 4.23 2.07
N ARG A 138 19.16 4.62 0.80
CA ARG A 138 18.04 5.32 0.18
C ARG A 138 16.85 4.38 0.00
N LEU A 139 15.66 4.86 0.32
CA LEU A 139 14.40 4.19 0.02
C LEU A 139 13.88 4.65 -1.34
N ASN A 140 13.76 3.74 -2.29
CA ASN A 140 13.17 3.99 -3.60
C ASN A 140 11.74 3.48 -3.61
N ALA A 141 10.76 4.36 -3.63
CA ALA A 141 9.35 4.01 -3.65
C ALA A 141 8.80 4.02 -5.08
N LEU A 142 8.30 2.87 -5.55
CA LEU A 142 7.62 2.78 -6.84
C LEU A 142 6.24 3.42 -6.73
N VAL A 143 5.95 4.42 -7.57
CA VAL A 143 4.71 5.19 -7.55
C VAL A 143 4.02 5.19 -8.91
N PHE A 144 2.68 5.27 -8.92
CA PHE A 144 1.91 5.34 -10.15
C PHE A 144 2.05 6.71 -10.83
N PHE A 145 2.33 6.72 -12.14
CA PHE A 145 2.54 7.94 -12.92
C PHE A 145 1.28 8.83 -13.05
N GLY A 146 0.09 8.24 -13.01
CA GLY A 146 -1.20 8.93 -13.22
C GLY A 146 -1.68 9.78 -12.04
N GLU A 147 -0.90 9.93 -10.96
CA GLU A 147 -1.32 10.72 -9.81
C GLU A 147 -1.19 12.22 -10.04
N LYS A 148 -2.14 13.01 -9.47
CA LYS A 148 -2.14 14.47 -9.65
C LYS A 148 -0.83 15.11 -9.17
N GLN A 149 -0.33 16.06 -9.94
CA GLN A 149 0.90 16.80 -9.64
C GLN A 149 0.89 17.43 -8.24
N THR A 150 -0.27 17.88 -7.76
CA THR A 150 -0.42 18.45 -6.40
C THR A 150 -0.09 17.42 -5.32
N VAL A 151 -0.55 16.18 -5.47
CA VAL A 151 -0.26 15.09 -4.52
C VAL A 151 1.22 14.73 -4.56
N MET A 152 1.78 14.65 -5.77
CA MET A 152 3.22 14.39 -5.97
C MET A 152 4.10 15.50 -5.37
N ASN A 153 3.69 16.77 -5.50
CA ASN A 153 4.41 17.89 -4.90
C ASN A 153 4.33 17.86 -3.37
N ASN A 154 3.16 17.57 -2.79
CA ASN A 154 3.02 17.43 -1.35
C ASN A 154 3.90 16.30 -0.81
N ARG A 155 3.93 15.14 -1.48
CA ARG A 155 4.84 14.05 -1.13
C ARG A 155 6.31 14.45 -1.23
N ARG A 156 6.70 15.14 -2.31
CA ARG A 156 8.08 15.63 -2.47
C ARG A 156 8.50 16.57 -1.34
N MET A 157 7.64 17.53 -0.97
CA MET A 157 7.93 18.44 0.16
C MET A 157 8.04 17.68 1.47
N MET A 158 7.20 16.68 1.68
CA MET A 158 7.16 15.90 2.91
C MET A 158 8.33 14.93 3.06
N PHE A 159 8.87 14.44 1.93
CA PHE A 159 10.02 13.55 1.88
C PHE A 159 11.33 14.26 1.56
N SER A 160 11.32 15.63 1.44
CA SER A 160 12.52 16.41 1.09
C SER A 160 13.70 16.19 2.02
N ASP A 161 13.40 16.04 3.33
CA ASP A 161 14.39 15.85 4.38
C ASP A 161 14.63 14.37 4.71
N LYS A 162 14.02 13.46 3.92
CA LYS A 162 14.17 12.02 4.08
C LYS A 162 14.97 11.45 2.92
N ASN A 163 15.73 10.40 3.20
CA ASN A 163 16.48 9.69 2.16
C ASN A 163 15.55 8.81 1.30
N ILE A 164 14.55 9.44 0.65
CA ILE A 164 13.53 8.79 -0.15
C ILE A 164 13.53 9.32 -1.58
N ARG A 165 13.52 8.40 -2.55
CA ARG A 165 13.36 8.68 -3.98
C ARG A 165 12.07 8.05 -4.47
N MET A 166 11.23 8.81 -5.19
CA MET A 166 10.05 8.27 -5.86
C MET A 166 10.38 7.91 -7.30
N ILE A 167 10.11 6.68 -7.69
CA ILE A 167 10.29 6.16 -9.06
C ILE A 167 8.91 6.00 -9.70
N PRO A 168 8.52 6.86 -10.67
CA PRO A 168 7.24 6.74 -11.35
C PRO A 168 7.26 5.55 -12.33
N VAL A 169 6.24 4.70 -12.27
CA VAL A 169 6.01 3.64 -13.27
C VAL A 169 5.58 4.27 -14.58
N LYS A 170 6.37 4.14 -15.63
CA LYS A 170 6.12 4.68 -16.95
C LYS A 170 5.84 3.58 -17.97
N GLU A 171 5.11 3.91 -19.03
CA GLU A 171 4.81 2.98 -20.12
C GLU A 171 6.04 2.59 -20.93
N ASP A 172 7.03 3.47 -21.04
CA ASP A 172 8.30 3.26 -21.72
C ASP A 172 9.27 2.31 -20.98
N MET A 173 8.85 1.77 -19.84
CA MET A 173 9.63 0.87 -18.99
C MET A 173 10.92 1.47 -18.43
N SER A 174 11.18 2.78 -18.58
CA SER A 174 12.39 3.45 -18.08
C SER A 174 12.59 3.33 -16.57
N HIS A 175 11.51 3.11 -15.82
CA HIS A 175 11.57 2.84 -14.38
C HIS A 175 12.34 1.57 -14.03
N LEU A 176 12.42 0.58 -14.93
CA LEU A 176 13.17 -0.66 -14.69
C LEU A 176 14.68 -0.40 -14.57
N PHE A 177 15.20 0.53 -15.39
CA PHE A 177 16.60 0.95 -15.28
C PHE A 177 16.89 1.62 -13.93
N LEU A 178 15.96 2.45 -13.43
CA LEU A 178 16.11 3.10 -12.15
C LEU A 178 16.02 2.13 -10.97
N ILE A 179 15.18 1.09 -11.09
CA ILE A 179 15.10 -0.01 -10.11
C ILE A 179 16.42 -0.77 -10.08
N ASP A 180 16.93 -1.15 -11.26
CA ASP A 180 18.18 -1.91 -11.39
C ASP A 180 19.36 -1.13 -10.79
N GLN A 181 19.48 0.15 -11.13
CA GLN A 181 20.48 1.05 -10.57
C GLN A 181 20.39 1.15 -9.03
N ALA A 182 19.19 1.29 -8.47
CA ALA A 182 19.00 1.36 -7.02
C ALA A 182 19.47 0.08 -6.33
N LEU A 183 19.13 -1.08 -6.90
CA LEU A 183 19.53 -2.38 -6.36
C LEU A 183 21.05 -2.61 -6.46
N GLU A 184 21.71 -2.15 -7.54
CA GLU A 184 23.17 -2.20 -7.68
C GLU A 184 23.90 -1.36 -6.63
N HIS A 185 23.31 -0.23 -6.23
CA HIS A 185 23.87 0.63 -5.19
C HIS A 185 23.55 0.17 -3.76
N GLY A 186 22.95 -1.02 -3.58
CA GLY A 186 22.61 -1.53 -2.26
C GLY A 186 21.45 -0.79 -1.59
N GLU A 187 20.62 -0.08 -2.37
CA GLU A 187 19.49 0.72 -1.86
C GLU A 187 18.25 -0.14 -1.57
N ILE A 188 17.27 0.44 -0.88
CA ILE A 188 16.00 -0.21 -0.57
C ILE A 188 15.02 0.04 -1.73
N MET A 189 14.34 -1.01 -2.21
CA MET A 189 13.28 -0.88 -3.21
C MET A 189 11.91 -1.20 -2.59
N SER A 190 10.99 -0.26 -2.56
CA SER A 190 9.62 -0.44 -2.04
C SER A 190 8.62 -0.50 -3.19
N MET A 191 7.86 -1.60 -3.26
CA MET A 191 6.92 -1.89 -4.35
C MET A 191 5.58 -2.40 -3.81
N PRO A 192 4.43 -1.86 -4.27
CA PRO A 192 3.13 -2.49 -4.05
C PRO A 192 3.03 -3.77 -4.91
N ALA A 193 2.50 -4.86 -4.32
CA ALA A 193 2.45 -6.17 -4.99
C ALA A 193 1.02 -6.71 -5.16
N ASP A 194 -0.01 -5.94 -4.82
CA ASP A 194 -1.41 -6.36 -4.88
C ASP A 194 -2.19 -5.78 -6.08
N ARG A 195 -1.57 -5.00 -6.98
CA ARG A 195 -2.24 -4.43 -8.17
C ARG A 195 -1.46 -4.65 -9.44
N ILE A 196 -2.17 -5.09 -10.47
CA ILE A 196 -1.62 -5.24 -11.83
C ILE A 196 -1.67 -3.88 -12.52
N ILE A 197 -0.50 -3.25 -12.66
CA ILE A 197 -0.33 -1.95 -13.32
C ILE A 197 0.77 -2.09 -14.37
N GLY A 198 0.49 -1.71 -15.61
CA GLY A 198 1.46 -1.71 -16.71
C GLY A 198 1.71 -3.10 -17.29
N SER A 199 2.45 -3.99 -16.60
CA SER A 199 2.71 -5.35 -17.10
C SER A 199 1.49 -6.26 -16.97
N GLN A 200 1.20 -7.04 -18.02
CA GLN A 200 0.15 -8.07 -18.00
C GLN A 200 0.65 -9.42 -17.45
N LYS A 201 1.94 -9.55 -17.14
CA LYS A 201 2.50 -10.78 -16.58
C LYS A 201 2.11 -10.92 -15.11
N THR A 202 1.54 -12.06 -14.78
CA THR A 202 1.01 -12.36 -13.46
C THR A 202 1.53 -13.68 -12.91
N VAL A 203 1.43 -13.87 -11.60
CA VAL A 203 1.60 -15.13 -10.90
C VAL A 203 0.30 -15.48 -10.19
N LYS A 204 -0.10 -16.75 -10.23
CA LYS A 204 -1.29 -17.25 -9.54
C LYS A 204 -0.92 -17.71 -8.14
N VAL A 205 -1.68 -17.26 -7.15
CA VAL A 205 -1.55 -17.66 -5.76
C VAL A 205 -2.92 -17.83 -5.12
N LYS A 206 -3.00 -18.61 -4.05
CA LYS A 206 -4.19 -18.67 -3.20
C LYS A 206 -4.16 -17.49 -2.22
N LEU A 207 -5.27 -16.75 -2.12
CA LEU A 207 -5.48 -15.71 -1.12
C LEU A 207 -6.90 -15.85 -0.54
N LEU A 208 -7.00 -16.02 0.77
CA LEU A 208 -8.25 -16.34 1.45
C LEU A 208 -8.86 -17.65 0.90
N THR A 209 -10.06 -17.59 0.35
CA THR A 209 -10.78 -18.78 -0.14
C THR A 209 -10.59 -19.06 -1.63
N SER A 210 -9.89 -18.20 -2.39
CA SER A 210 -9.85 -18.26 -3.85
C SER A 210 -8.45 -18.05 -4.43
N GLU A 211 -8.23 -18.51 -5.65
CA GLU A 211 -7.05 -18.14 -6.43
C GLU A 211 -7.17 -16.68 -6.92
N VAL A 212 -6.03 -16.01 -6.95
CA VAL A 212 -5.89 -14.64 -7.44
C VAL A 212 -4.66 -14.51 -8.34
N GLN A 213 -4.65 -13.46 -9.16
CA GLN A 213 -3.50 -13.10 -9.96
C GLN A 213 -2.82 -11.88 -9.34
N LEU A 214 -1.53 -12.02 -8.99
CA LEU A 214 -0.68 -10.91 -8.54
C LEU A 214 0.26 -10.48 -9.67
N PRO A 215 0.73 -9.22 -9.71
CA PRO A 215 1.71 -8.79 -10.69
C PRO A 215 3.03 -9.55 -10.51
N LEU A 216 3.63 -10.00 -11.61
CA LEU A 216 4.87 -10.78 -11.57
C LEU A 216 6.08 -9.94 -11.13
N GLY A 217 6.13 -8.64 -11.50
CA GLY A 217 7.28 -7.76 -11.30
C GLY A 217 7.81 -7.73 -9.87
N PRO A 218 6.96 -7.47 -8.85
CA PRO A 218 7.37 -7.40 -7.44
C PRO A 218 8.05 -8.67 -6.92
N PHE A 219 7.75 -9.83 -7.48
CA PHE A 219 8.38 -11.12 -7.10
C PHE A 219 9.59 -11.46 -7.98
N SER A 220 9.55 -11.03 -9.23
CA SER A 220 10.63 -11.26 -10.18
C SER A 220 11.87 -10.42 -9.89
N VAL A 221 11.72 -9.17 -9.47
CA VAL A 221 12.82 -8.25 -9.18
C VAL A 221 13.75 -8.78 -8.08
N PRO A 222 13.28 -9.12 -6.86
CA PRO A 222 14.15 -9.63 -5.81
C PRO A 222 14.76 -11.00 -6.16
N THR A 223 14.01 -11.90 -6.81
CA THR A 223 14.50 -13.24 -7.14
C THR A 223 15.55 -13.25 -8.25
N MET A 224 15.65 -12.20 -9.07
CA MET A 224 16.74 -12.07 -10.05
C MET A 224 18.11 -11.89 -9.42
N ARG A 225 18.18 -11.35 -8.22
CA ARG A 225 19.40 -11.01 -7.51
C ARG A 225 19.49 -11.72 -6.14
N SER A 226 18.62 -12.69 -5.88
CA SER A 226 18.52 -13.43 -4.62
C SER A 226 18.48 -12.52 -3.37
N LEU A 227 17.74 -11.40 -3.45
CA LEU A 227 17.65 -10.39 -2.40
C LEU A 227 16.74 -10.83 -1.26
N ASP A 228 16.99 -10.29 -0.08
CA ASP A 228 16.05 -10.39 1.05
C ASP A 228 14.81 -9.53 0.79
N VAL A 229 13.66 -10.01 1.30
CA VAL A 229 12.36 -9.36 1.08
C VAL A 229 11.62 -9.22 2.40
N LEU A 230 11.12 -8.02 2.66
CA LEU A 230 10.23 -7.72 3.79
C LEU A 230 8.82 -7.38 3.27
N ALA A 231 7.79 -7.91 3.88
CA ALA A 231 6.45 -7.36 3.76
C ALA A 231 6.30 -6.20 4.76
N VAL A 232 5.75 -5.07 4.30
CA VAL A 232 5.51 -3.89 5.14
C VAL A 232 4.05 -3.47 5.02
N ASN A 233 3.31 -3.61 6.12
CA ASN A 233 1.88 -3.32 6.19
C ASN A 233 1.62 -2.31 7.33
N VAL A 234 0.90 -1.22 7.03
CA VAL A 234 0.66 -0.12 7.97
C VAL A 234 -0.83 -0.02 8.28
N MET A 235 -1.23 -0.47 9.45
CA MET A 235 -2.63 -0.63 9.82
C MET A 235 -3.07 0.41 10.87
N LYS A 236 -4.23 1.01 10.65
CA LYS A 236 -4.82 1.95 11.61
C LYS A 236 -5.40 1.19 12.79
N LYS A 237 -4.89 1.48 14.01
CA LYS A 237 -5.37 0.88 15.27
C LYS A 237 -6.46 1.72 15.93
N SER A 238 -6.29 3.03 15.88
CA SER A 238 -7.23 3.98 16.47
C SER A 238 -7.28 5.30 15.69
N ALA A 239 -8.00 6.29 16.20
CA ALA A 239 -8.03 7.61 15.59
C ALA A 239 -6.64 8.27 15.48
N LEU A 240 -5.72 7.98 16.40
CA LEU A 240 -4.42 8.64 16.52
C LEU A 240 -3.24 7.65 16.51
N SER A 241 -3.47 6.38 16.25
CA SER A 241 -2.40 5.38 16.29
C SER A 241 -2.45 4.41 15.13
N TYR A 242 -1.26 3.99 14.72
CA TYR A 242 -0.99 3.01 13.68
C TYR A 242 -0.09 1.90 14.21
N GLN A 243 -0.19 0.73 13.60
CA GLN A 243 0.71 -0.39 13.76
C GLN A 243 1.37 -0.69 12.43
N ILE A 244 2.69 -0.74 12.39
CA ILE A 244 3.46 -1.23 11.25
C ILE A 244 3.86 -2.67 11.55
N TYR A 245 3.64 -3.55 10.58
CA TYR A 245 4.13 -4.93 10.59
C TYR A 245 5.23 -5.05 9.54
N VAL A 246 6.41 -5.46 9.99
CA VAL A 246 7.57 -5.76 9.14
C VAL A 246 7.84 -7.25 9.25
N THR A 247 7.57 -7.99 8.19
CA THR A 247 7.64 -9.46 8.20
C THR A 247 8.59 -9.95 7.11
N PRO A 248 9.64 -10.75 7.44
CA PRO A 248 10.49 -11.38 6.44
C PRO A 248 9.69 -12.35 5.56
N LEU A 249 9.82 -12.23 4.24
CA LEU A 249 9.26 -13.16 3.28
C LEU A 249 10.37 -14.12 2.81
N LEU A 250 10.31 -15.34 3.32
CA LEU A 250 11.34 -16.35 3.06
C LEU A 250 11.06 -17.12 1.77
N TYR A 251 12.12 -17.39 1.01
CA TYR A 251 12.13 -18.27 -0.15
C TYR A 251 13.51 -18.91 -0.30
N ASP A 252 13.57 -20.07 -0.93
CA ASP A 252 14.82 -20.78 -1.18
C ASP A 252 15.59 -20.11 -2.34
N LYS A 253 16.64 -19.37 -2.00
CA LYS A 253 17.50 -18.66 -2.95
C LYS A 253 18.34 -19.60 -3.85
N THR A 254 18.39 -20.90 -3.54
CA THR A 254 19.11 -21.92 -4.33
C THR A 254 18.21 -22.63 -5.34
N ALA A 255 16.89 -22.52 -5.19
CA ALA A 255 15.91 -23.12 -6.09
C ALA A 255 15.92 -22.45 -7.47
N SER A 256 15.25 -23.08 -8.45
CA SER A 256 15.04 -22.47 -9.76
C SER A 256 14.32 -21.13 -9.62
N ARG A 257 14.60 -20.18 -10.51
CA ARG A 257 13.95 -18.86 -10.48
C ARG A 257 12.42 -18.93 -10.49
N ARG A 258 11.86 -19.88 -11.22
CA ARG A 258 10.41 -20.11 -11.26
C ARG A 258 9.89 -20.51 -9.88
N GLU A 259 10.60 -21.39 -9.21
CA GLU A 259 10.26 -21.83 -7.85
C GLU A 259 10.43 -20.72 -6.82
N GLN A 260 11.53 -19.94 -6.90
CA GLN A 260 11.73 -18.77 -6.04
C GLN A 260 10.55 -17.79 -6.14
N ILE A 261 10.09 -17.47 -7.36
CA ILE A 261 8.92 -16.60 -7.58
C ILE A 261 7.65 -17.21 -6.97
N ALA A 262 7.45 -18.52 -7.16
CA ALA A 262 6.27 -19.21 -6.62
C ALA A 262 6.27 -19.22 -5.09
N GLN A 263 7.41 -19.47 -4.46
CA GLN A 263 7.55 -19.44 -2.99
C GLN A 263 7.37 -18.05 -2.43
N LEU A 264 8.03 -17.04 -3.01
CA LEU A 264 7.96 -15.65 -2.55
C LEU A 264 6.54 -15.08 -2.70
N SER A 265 5.87 -15.36 -3.82
CA SER A 265 4.49 -14.90 -4.03
C SER A 265 3.49 -15.58 -3.08
N ARG A 266 3.73 -16.84 -2.72
CA ARG A 266 2.95 -17.54 -1.69
C ARG A 266 3.19 -16.94 -0.31
N ALA A 267 4.44 -16.74 0.10
CA ALA A 267 4.78 -16.11 1.38
C ALA A 267 4.15 -14.71 1.51
N TYR A 268 4.17 -13.92 0.43
CA TYR A 268 3.49 -12.62 0.39
C TYR A 268 1.96 -12.75 0.55
N ALA A 269 1.34 -13.70 -0.13
CA ALA A 269 -0.11 -13.91 -0.04
C ALA A 269 -0.53 -14.39 1.36
N GLU A 270 0.25 -15.25 2.00
CA GLU A 270 0.04 -15.72 3.37
C GLU A 270 0.14 -14.57 4.37
N GLU A 271 1.14 -13.71 4.22
CA GLU A 271 1.29 -12.52 5.06
C GLU A 271 0.14 -11.51 4.83
N LEU A 272 -0.23 -11.24 3.58
CA LEU A 272 -1.37 -10.40 3.29
C LEU A 272 -2.66 -10.97 3.89
N GLU A 273 -2.87 -12.29 3.81
CA GLU A 273 -4.01 -12.96 4.44
C GLU A 273 -4.01 -12.80 5.96
N ARG A 274 -2.84 -12.91 6.61
CA ARG A 274 -2.68 -12.67 8.05
C ARG A 274 -3.14 -11.26 8.43
N ILE A 275 -2.69 -10.25 7.70
CA ILE A 275 -3.08 -8.85 7.89
C ILE A 275 -4.57 -8.64 7.65
N LEU A 276 -5.13 -9.23 6.60
CA LEU A 276 -6.56 -9.12 6.29
C LEU A 276 -7.45 -9.79 7.34
N LYS A 277 -6.99 -10.87 7.98
CA LYS A 277 -7.71 -11.51 9.11
C LYS A 277 -7.79 -10.60 10.32
N MET A 278 -6.75 -9.82 10.60
CA MET A 278 -6.75 -8.85 11.70
C MET A 278 -7.52 -7.56 11.35
N TYR A 279 -7.42 -7.10 10.10
CA TYR A 279 -7.95 -5.81 9.66
C TYR A 279 -8.80 -5.91 8.37
N PRO A 280 -9.88 -6.70 8.34
CA PRO A 280 -10.60 -7.02 7.10
C PRO A 280 -11.23 -5.81 6.40
N ALA A 281 -11.47 -4.70 7.12
CA ALA A 281 -12.05 -3.48 6.57
C ALA A 281 -11.01 -2.47 6.07
N GLN A 282 -9.71 -2.79 6.11
CA GLN A 282 -8.66 -1.85 5.74
C GLN A 282 -7.94 -2.21 4.44
N TRP A 283 -8.49 -3.07 3.60
CA TRP A 283 -8.00 -3.31 2.25
C TRP A 283 -8.83 -2.52 1.24
N TYR A 284 -8.19 -1.59 0.53
CA TYR A 284 -8.87 -0.63 -0.35
C TYR A 284 -8.81 -1.07 -1.81
N ASN A 285 -9.36 -2.26 -2.05
CA ASN A 285 -9.35 -2.93 -3.33
C ASN A 285 -10.69 -2.74 -4.07
N TYR A 286 -10.86 -1.57 -4.69
CA TYR A 286 -12.12 -1.12 -5.32
C TYR A 286 -12.29 -1.59 -6.76
N PHE A 287 -11.68 -2.69 -7.16
CA PHE A 287 -11.80 -3.32 -8.47
C PHE A 287 -12.02 -4.83 -8.33
N ASP A 288 -12.30 -5.52 -9.46
CA ASP A 288 -12.54 -6.95 -9.46
C ASP A 288 -11.20 -7.71 -9.34
N PHE A 289 -10.84 -8.04 -8.12
CA PHE A 289 -9.57 -8.70 -7.79
C PHE A 289 -9.61 -10.21 -8.04
N TRP A 290 -10.76 -10.84 -7.90
CA TRP A 290 -10.96 -12.28 -8.09
C TRP A 290 -11.57 -12.58 -9.48
N ARG A 291 -10.89 -12.17 -10.54
CA ARG A 291 -11.26 -12.50 -11.92
C ARG A 291 -10.81 -13.89 -12.32
#